data_e7f81a9288a155ecb1a7333199658d99
#
_entry.id   e7f81a9288a155ecb1a7333199658d99
#
_cell.length_a   1.000
_cell.length_b   1.000
_cell.length_c   1.000
_cell.angle_alpha   90.00
_cell.angle_beta   90.00
_cell.angle_gamma   90.00
#
_symmetry.space_group_name_H-M   'P 1'
#
loop_
_entity.id
_entity.type
_entity.pdbx_description
1 polymer ?
#
loop_
_entity_poly.entity_id
_entity_poly.type
_entity_poly.pdbx_seq_one_letter_code
_entity_poly.pdbx_strand_id
1 'polypeptide(L)'
;MNKLETLQSALEARNDEILGYQINIDNYTRAIDKINVEHADNPAMIEFRDRLIEMLESHKTEQLKTIIIRDVIADQLTEMEAP
;
A
#
# COMPACT_ATOMS: atom_id res chain seq x y z
N MET A 1 -21.21 18.33 7.78
CA MET A 1 -19.73 18.19 7.86
C MET A 1 -19.10 19.30 7.03
N ASN A 2 -18.17 20.04 7.58
CA ASN A 2 -17.50 21.13 6.87
C ASN A 2 -16.28 20.60 6.06
N LYS A 3 -15.69 21.47 5.26
CA LYS A 3 -14.56 21.08 4.40
C LYS A 3 -13.35 20.58 5.21
N LEU A 4 -13.05 21.21 6.35
CA LEU A 4 -11.95 20.81 7.22
C LEU A 4 -12.14 19.40 7.74
N GLU A 5 -13.30 19.10 8.31
CA GLU A 5 -13.62 17.76 8.84
C GLU A 5 -13.60 16.70 7.74
N THR A 6 -14.11 17.02 6.56
CA THR A 6 -14.12 16.11 5.41
C THR A 6 -12.68 15.79 4.96
N LEU A 7 -11.81 16.78 4.89
CA LEU A 7 -10.40 16.58 4.54
C LEU A 7 -9.65 15.78 5.61
N GLN A 8 -9.92 16.03 6.89
CA GLN A 8 -9.32 15.26 7.98
C GLN A 8 -9.73 13.79 7.93
N SER A 9 -11.01 13.50 7.68
CA SER A 9 -11.51 12.14 7.52
C SER A 9 -10.91 11.45 6.27
N ALA A 10 -10.77 12.19 5.17
CA ALA A 10 -10.17 11.68 3.95
C ALA A 10 -8.68 11.35 4.15
N LEU A 11 -7.95 12.19 4.90
CA LEU A 11 -6.55 11.96 5.24
C LEU A 11 -6.38 10.68 6.05
N GLU A 12 -7.21 10.49 7.08
CA GLU A 12 -7.20 9.30 7.92
C GLU A 12 -7.48 8.04 7.10
N ALA A 13 -8.49 8.08 6.23
CA ALA A 13 -8.83 6.96 5.35
C ALA A 13 -7.67 6.60 4.41
N ARG A 14 -6.97 7.59 3.85
CA ARG A 14 -5.81 7.33 2.99
C ARG A 14 -4.64 6.73 3.77
N ASN A 15 -4.38 7.19 4.99
CA ASN A 15 -3.34 6.62 5.85
C ASN A 15 -3.64 5.15 6.19
N ASP A 16 -4.89 4.81 6.44
CA ASP A 16 -5.29 3.41 6.69
C ASP A 16 -5.09 2.52 5.46
N GLU A 17 -5.42 3.03 4.27
CA GLU A 17 -5.19 2.30 3.01
C GLU A 17 -3.69 2.07 2.76
N ILE A 18 -2.86 3.09 2.99
CA ILE A 18 -1.39 3.00 2.84
C ILE A 18 -0.84 1.91 3.77
N LEU A 19 -1.30 1.89 5.02
CA LEU A 19 -0.90 0.84 5.97
C LEU A 19 -1.34 -0.55 5.51
N GLY A 20 -2.57 -0.67 4.99
CA GLY A 20 -3.08 -1.92 4.44
C GLY A 20 -2.23 -2.46 3.30
N TYR A 21 -1.85 -1.58 2.36
CA TYR A 21 -0.93 -1.96 1.27
C TYR A 21 0.43 -2.36 1.82
N GLN A 22 0.96 -1.66 2.81
CA GLN A 22 2.27 -1.97 3.39
C GLN A 22 2.27 -3.36 4.05
N ILE A 23 1.22 -3.70 4.78
CA ILE A 23 1.07 -5.04 5.38
C ILE A 23 1.08 -6.13 4.30
N ASN A 24 0.34 -5.93 3.21
CA ASN A 24 0.30 -6.88 2.11
C ASN A 24 1.66 -6.99 1.39
N ILE A 25 2.32 -5.87 1.15
CA ILE A 25 3.67 -5.83 0.54
C ILE A 25 4.65 -6.64 1.39
N ASP A 26 4.65 -6.44 2.70
CA ASP A 26 5.53 -7.16 3.61
C ASP A 26 5.22 -8.67 3.64
N ASN A 27 3.95 -9.03 3.64
CA ASN A 27 3.52 -10.44 3.64
C ASN A 27 3.87 -11.14 2.33
N TYR A 28 3.66 -10.51 1.19
CA TYR A 28 4.03 -11.08 -0.10
C TYR A 28 5.55 -11.23 -0.24
N THR A 29 6.31 -10.23 0.20
CA THR A 29 7.77 -10.28 0.18
C THR A 29 8.30 -11.47 1.01
N ARG A 30 7.77 -11.65 2.21
CA ARG A 30 8.15 -12.76 3.09
C ARG A 30 7.73 -14.11 2.53
N ALA A 31 6.55 -14.20 1.93
CA ALA A 31 6.08 -15.44 1.28
C ALA A 31 6.96 -15.83 0.10
N ILE A 32 7.36 -14.87 -0.74
CA ILE A 32 8.27 -15.09 -1.85
C ILE A 32 9.61 -15.63 -1.34
N ASP A 33 10.19 -15.02 -0.32
CA ASP A 33 11.44 -15.45 0.27
C ASP A 33 11.34 -16.88 0.84
N LYS A 34 10.22 -17.18 1.51
CA LYS A 34 9.98 -18.50 2.08
C LYS A 34 9.88 -19.59 1.00
N ILE A 35 9.21 -19.28 -0.11
CA ILE A 35 9.13 -20.20 -1.25
C ILE A 35 10.51 -20.44 -1.85
N ASN A 36 11.29 -19.38 -2.04
CA ASN A 36 12.63 -19.49 -2.61
C ASN A 36 13.57 -20.33 -1.73
N VAL A 37 13.43 -20.28 -0.40
CA VAL A 37 14.29 -21.01 0.52
C VAL A 37 13.79 -22.44 0.73
N GLU A 38 12.48 -22.65 0.93
CA GLU A 38 11.92 -23.93 1.38
C GLU A 38 11.30 -24.76 0.26
N HIS A 39 10.95 -24.16 -0.88
CA HIS A 39 10.17 -24.79 -1.96
C HIS A 39 10.75 -24.54 -3.36
N ALA A 40 12.05 -24.29 -3.46
CA ALA A 40 12.70 -23.95 -4.71
C ALA A 40 12.57 -25.01 -5.82
N ASP A 41 12.36 -26.28 -5.42
CA ASP A 41 12.25 -27.41 -6.36
C ASP A 41 10.79 -27.80 -6.64
N ASN A 42 9.81 -27.09 -6.10
CA ASN A 42 8.39 -27.41 -6.26
C ASN A 42 7.77 -26.53 -7.36
N PRO A 43 7.43 -27.10 -8.55
CA PRO A 43 6.91 -26.30 -9.67
C PRO A 43 5.62 -25.54 -9.34
N ALA A 44 4.73 -26.12 -8.54
CA ALA A 44 3.48 -25.48 -8.12
C ALA A 44 3.75 -24.26 -7.24
N MET A 45 4.75 -24.36 -6.35
CA MET A 45 5.14 -23.25 -5.49
C MET A 45 5.88 -22.15 -6.25
N ILE A 46 6.67 -22.51 -7.25
CA ILE A 46 7.32 -21.53 -8.13
C ILE A 46 6.27 -20.73 -8.92
N GLU A 47 5.23 -21.40 -9.43
CA GLU A 47 4.12 -20.72 -10.12
C GLU A 47 3.37 -19.79 -9.16
N PHE A 48 3.11 -20.22 -7.94
CA PHE A 48 2.49 -19.39 -6.92
C PHE A 48 3.36 -18.17 -6.58
N ARG A 49 4.68 -18.38 -6.43
CA ARG A 49 5.63 -17.29 -6.21
C ARG A 49 5.57 -16.24 -7.32
N ASP A 50 5.52 -16.66 -8.58
CA ASP A 50 5.47 -15.74 -9.70
C ASP A 50 4.19 -14.88 -9.69
N ARG A 51 3.06 -15.45 -9.28
CA ARG A 51 1.83 -14.69 -9.05
C ARG A 51 1.95 -13.71 -7.88
N LEU A 52 2.62 -14.11 -6.80
CA LEU A 52 2.88 -13.21 -5.67
C LEU A 52 3.74 -12.02 -6.07
N ILE A 53 4.71 -12.22 -6.95
CA ILE A 53 5.56 -11.14 -7.47
C ILE A 53 4.70 -10.11 -8.23
N GLU A 54 3.79 -10.57 -9.08
CA GLU A 54 2.85 -9.69 -9.79
C GLU A 54 1.95 -8.91 -8.83
N MET A 55 1.40 -9.58 -7.81
CA MET A 55 0.57 -8.95 -6.79
C MET A 55 1.37 -7.93 -5.98
N LEU A 56 2.62 -8.25 -5.64
CA LEU A 56 3.51 -7.34 -4.93
C LEU A 56 3.72 -6.04 -5.70
N GLU A 57 4.05 -6.13 -6.99
CA GLU A 57 4.25 -4.94 -7.83
C GLU A 57 2.96 -4.12 -7.97
N SER A 58 1.81 -4.79 -8.11
CA SER A 58 0.51 -4.12 -8.16
C SER A 58 0.21 -3.35 -6.85
N HIS A 59 0.47 -3.95 -5.70
CA HIS A 59 0.25 -3.31 -4.41
C HIS A 59 1.18 -2.13 -4.17
N LYS A 60 2.45 -2.22 -4.60
CA LYS A 60 3.40 -1.10 -4.54
C LYS A 60 2.90 0.09 -5.36
N THR A 61 2.40 -0.18 -6.56
CA THR A 61 1.85 0.86 -7.44
C THR A 61 0.60 1.51 -6.83
N GLU A 62 -0.33 0.73 -6.32
CA GLU A 62 -1.53 1.25 -5.67
C GLU A 62 -1.22 2.02 -4.39
N GLN A 63 -0.23 1.57 -3.62
CA GLN A 63 0.24 2.31 -2.45
C GLN A 63 0.78 3.68 -2.85
N LEU A 64 1.60 3.75 -3.89
CA LEU A 64 2.17 5.01 -4.37
C LEU A 64 1.08 5.99 -4.82
N LYS A 65 0.08 5.50 -5.56
CA LYS A 65 -1.08 6.33 -5.96
C LYS A 65 -1.80 6.89 -4.75
N THR A 66 -2.00 6.08 -3.72
CA THR A 66 -2.67 6.50 -2.48
C THR A 66 -1.84 7.52 -1.71
N ILE A 67 -0.51 7.35 -1.67
CA ILE A 67 0.41 8.32 -1.06
C ILE A 67 0.31 9.69 -1.75
N ILE A 68 0.24 9.71 -3.07
CA ILE A 68 0.09 10.96 -3.84
C ILE A 68 -1.21 11.67 -3.45
N ILE A 69 -2.32 10.95 -3.39
CA ILE A 69 -3.62 11.53 -2.99
C ILE A 69 -3.58 12.01 -1.53
N ARG A 70 -2.99 11.23 -0.62
CA ARG A 70 -2.81 11.62 0.78
C ARG A 70 -2.04 12.93 0.88
N ASP A 71 -0.95 13.06 0.14
CA ASP A 71 -0.10 14.26 0.20
C ASP A 71 -0.83 15.49 -0.32
N VAL A 72 -1.65 15.34 -1.37
CA VAL A 72 -2.53 16.42 -1.87
C VAL A 72 -3.53 16.86 -0.79
N ILE A 73 -4.12 15.92 -0.08
CA ILE A 73 -5.06 16.25 1.02
C ILE A 73 -4.33 16.95 2.17
N ALA A 74 -3.16 16.46 2.54
CA ALA A 74 -2.32 17.07 3.58
C ALA A 74 -1.93 18.51 3.23
N ASP A 75 -1.58 18.76 1.97
CA ASP A 75 -1.26 20.09 1.48
C ASP A 75 -2.46 21.04 1.60
N GLN A 76 -3.65 20.59 1.25
CA GLN A 76 -4.87 21.39 1.41
C GLN A 76 -5.15 21.72 2.88
N LEU A 77 -4.94 20.77 3.79
CA LEU A 77 -5.10 21.00 5.22
C LEU A 77 -4.11 22.04 5.73
N THR A 78 -2.85 21.96 5.29
CA THR A 78 -1.81 22.94 5.63
C THR A 78 -2.19 24.34 5.14
N GLU A 79 -2.70 24.45 3.92
CA GLU A 79 -3.18 25.72 3.36
C GLU A 79 -4.32 26.33 4.16
N MET A 80 -5.23 25.50 4.67
CA MET A 80 -6.36 25.95 5.48
C MET A 80 -5.94 26.44 6.88
N GLU A 81 -4.81 25.92 7.40
CA GLU A 81 -4.25 26.31 8.70
C GLU A 81 -3.30 27.50 8.61
N ALA A 82 -2.87 27.87 7.41
CA ALA A 82 -1.99 29.01 7.18
C ALA A 82 -2.71 30.32 7.54
N PRO A 83 -2.04 31.27 8.21
CA PRO A 83 -2.62 32.58 8.53
C PRO A 83 -2.82 33.45 7.29
#